data_7f7d9e7ada1674a28dfc5bc715701458
#
_entry.id   7f7d9e7ada1674a28dfc5bc715701458
#
_cell.length_a   1.000
_cell.length_b   1.000
_cell.length_c   1.000
_cell.angle_alpha   90.00
_cell.angle_beta   90.00
_cell.angle_gamma   90.00
#
_symmetry.space_group_name_H-M   'P 1'
#
loop_
_entity.id
_entity.type
_entity.pdbx_description
1 polymer ?
#
loop_
_entity_poly.entity_id
_entity_poly.type
_entity_poly.pdbx_seq_one_letter_code
_entity_poly.pdbx_strand_id
1 'polypeptide(L)'
;MAMLAVSTSSSRCVLHQPFDSTANATVIDEFRAPACERCAGNRGIEFSLRQGSSLFSASDGVVSFSGRVGQVEYLVIATNFNRRITYGRIESSVVRVGDRVRAGQRVAVSTNSFYFGVREVDGAQVRYVDPNRYLDTSATFAKTVLVRDENAFHGGRSERSSRTALANAC
;
A
#
# COMPACT_ATOMS: atom_id res chain seq x y z
N MET A 1 -4.74 2.29 46.58
CA MET A 1 -3.78 1.94 45.50
C MET A 1 -4.55 1.82 44.19
N ALA A 2 -4.43 2.82 43.31
CA ALA A 2 -5.10 2.82 42.02
C ALA A 2 -4.12 2.26 40.98
N MET A 3 -4.45 1.10 40.36
CA MET A 3 -3.71 0.54 39.26
C MET A 3 -4.06 1.34 38.00
N LEU A 4 -3.10 2.07 37.47
CA LEU A 4 -3.15 2.68 36.15
C LEU A 4 -2.97 1.57 35.10
N ALA A 5 -4.04 1.23 34.38
CA ALA A 5 -3.97 0.37 33.22
C ALA A 5 -3.25 1.14 32.08
N VAL A 6 -2.02 0.75 31.77
CA VAL A 6 -1.29 1.23 30.60
C VAL A 6 -1.89 0.51 29.39
N SER A 7 -2.76 1.19 28.65
CA SER A 7 -3.22 0.74 27.34
C SER A 7 -2.05 0.83 26.36
N THR A 8 -1.40 -0.28 26.07
CA THR A 8 -0.45 -0.39 24.98
C THR A 8 -1.22 -0.34 23.65
N SER A 9 -1.33 0.85 23.07
CA SER A 9 -1.76 1.00 21.67
C SER A 9 -0.74 0.27 20.79
N SER A 10 -1.09 -0.89 20.31
CA SER A 10 -0.34 -1.59 19.27
C SER A 10 -0.45 -0.75 17.99
N SER A 11 0.55 0.05 17.71
CA SER A 11 0.66 0.80 16.46
C SER A 11 0.74 -0.19 15.31
N ARG A 12 -0.36 -0.39 14.59
CA ARG A 12 -0.36 -1.20 13.38
C ARG A 12 0.51 -0.48 12.35
N CYS A 13 1.48 -1.21 11.84
CA CYS A 13 2.29 -0.74 10.74
C CYS A 13 1.41 -0.64 9.49
N VAL A 14 1.15 0.58 9.03
CA VAL A 14 0.30 0.86 7.86
C VAL A 14 1.18 1.22 6.68
N LEU A 15 0.98 0.57 5.54
CA LEU A 15 1.61 0.91 4.27
C LEU A 15 0.87 2.07 3.62
N HIS A 16 1.63 2.98 3.00
CA HIS A 16 1.06 4.01 2.14
C HIS A 16 0.41 3.37 0.90
N GLN A 17 -0.70 3.94 0.42
CA GLN A 17 -1.34 3.49 -0.81
C GLN A 17 -0.37 3.60 -2.00
N PRO A 18 -0.21 2.54 -2.81
CA PRO A 18 0.73 2.54 -3.93
C PRO A 18 0.30 3.39 -5.13
N PHE A 19 -0.92 3.92 -5.14
CA PHE A 19 -1.48 4.80 -6.16
C PHE A 19 -2.46 5.79 -5.52
N ASP A 20 -2.78 6.87 -6.20
CA ASP A 20 -3.77 7.85 -5.76
C ASP A 20 -5.17 7.55 -6.32
N SER A 21 -6.18 8.31 -5.87
CA SER A 21 -7.58 8.15 -6.28
C SER A 21 -7.81 8.43 -7.77
N THR A 22 -6.90 9.16 -8.43
CA THR A 22 -7.02 9.48 -9.86
C THR A 22 -6.68 8.30 -10.77
N ALA A 23 -6.05 7.25 -10.22
CA ALA A 23 -5.73 6.02 -10.93
C ALA A 23 -6.98 5.20 -11.29
N ASN A 24 -8.12 5.43 -10.65
CA ASN A 24 -9.36 4.65 -10.80
C ASN A 24 -9.11 3.13 -10.64
N ALA A 25 -8.34 2.77 -9.60
CA ALA A 25 -7.92 1.40 -9.38
C ALA A 25 -9.09 0.53 -8.91
N THR A 26 -9.21 -0.64 -9.52
CA THR A 26 -10.15 -1.70 -9.11
C THR A 26 -9.39 -3.02 -8.95
N VAL A 27 -9.70 -3.79 -7.91
CA VAL A 27 -9.10 -5.11 -7.73
C VAL A 27 -9.66 -6.07 -8.78
N ILE A 28 -8.77 -6.76 -9.50
CA ILE A 28 -9.12 -7.76 -10.51
C ILE A 28 -8.71 -9.17 -10.10
N ASP A 29 -7.74 -9.30 -9.19
CA ASP A 29 -7.37 -10.59 -8.59
C ASP A 29 -6.85 -10.38 -7.17
N GLU A 30 -7.50 -11.07 -6.21
CA GLU A 30 -7.21 -10.99 -4.78
C GLU A 30 -6.03 -11.87 -4.40
N PHE A 31 -5.42 -11.58 -3.24
CA PHE A 31 -4.41 -12.45 -2.65
C PHE A 31 -4.99 -13.83 -2.33
N ARG A 32 -4.27 -14.89 -2.76
CA ARG A 32 -4.54 -16.29 -2.43
C ARG A 32 -3.24 -16.97 -2.05
N ALA A 33 -3.07 -17.23 -0.75
CA ALA A 33 -1.87 -17.89 -0.26
C ALA A 33 -1.65 -19.23 -0.98
N PRO A 34 -0.48 -19.48 -1.62
CA PRO A 34 -0.19 -20.76 -2.20
C PRO A 34 -0.01 -21.82 -1.09
N ALA A 35 -0.49 -23.02 -1.32
CA ALA A 35 -0.36 -24.14 -0.37
C ALA A 35 1.11 -24.61 -0.20
N CYS A 36 1.96 -24.35 -1.17
CA CYS A 36 3.41 -24.58 -1.13
C CYS A 36 4.14 -23.54 -1.97
N GLU A 37 5.48 -23.49 -1.88
CA GLU A 37 6.30 -22.50 -2.59
C GLU A 37 6.07 -22.47 -4.11
N ARG A 38 5.84 -23.64 -4.72
CA ARG A 38 5.59 -23.80 -6.18
C ARG A 38 4.14 -24.06 -6.53
N CYS A 39 3.23 -24.07 -5.53
CA CYS A 39 1.82 -24.25 -5.76
C CYS A 39 1.17 -23.03 -6.40
N ALA A 40 0.04 -23.27 -7.06
CA ALA A 40 -0.81 -22.21 -7.59
C ALA A 40 -1.34 -21.32 -6.45
N GLY A 41 -1.51 -20.04 -6.76
CA GLY A 41 -1.99 -19.01 -5.85
C GLY A 41 -1.71 -17.63 -6.44
N ASN A 42 -2.21 -16.59 -5.79
CA ASN A 42 -1.82 -15.22 -6.08
C ASN A 42 -1.08 -14.63 -4.86
N ARG A 43 0.20 -14.30 -5.04
CA ARG A 43 1.10 -13.86 -3.95
C ARG A 43 1.04 -12.36 -3.68
N GLY A 44 0.06 -11.68 -4.26
CA GLY A 44 -0.22 -10.26 -4.09
C GLY A 44 -1.63 -9.95 -4.51
N ILE A 45 -1.92 -8.68 -4.75
CA ILE A 45 -3.19 -8.20 -5.30
C ILE A 45 -2.92 -7.65 -6.68
N GLU A 46 -3.79 -7.95 -7.62
CA GLU A 46 -3.75 -7.36 -8.95
C GLU A 46 -4.86 -6.31 -9.09
N PHE A 47 -4.47 -5.17 -9.65
CA PHE A 47 -5.36 -4.04 -9.89
C PHE A 47 -5.45 -3.77 -11.39
N SER A 48 -6.64 -3.44 -11.87
CA SER A 48 -6.83 -2.68 -13.09
C SER A 48 -6.80 -1.20 -12.73
N LEU A 49 -6.03 -0.40 -13.47
CA LEU A 49 -5.95 1.05 -13.26
C LEU A 49 -5.67 1.75 -14.60
N ARG A 50 -5.81 3.08 -14.59
CA ARG A 50 -5.51 3.87 -15.77
C ARG A 50 -4.01 3.75 -16.10
N GLN A 51 -3.70 3.37 -17.35
CA GLN A 51 -2.32 3.34 -17.84
C GLN A 51 -1.64 4.71 -17.66
N GLY A 52 -0.36 4.70 -17.31
CA GLY A 52 0.41 5.90 -17.06
C GLY A 52 0.18 6.52 -15.69
N SER A 53 -0.60 5.87 -14.80
CA SER A 53 -0.77 6.34 -13.43
C SER A 53 0.54 6.28 -12.66
N SER A 54 0.77 7.28 -11.80
CA SER A 54 1.93 7.29 -10.90
C SER A 54 1.78 6.24 -9.82
N LEU A 55 2.85 5.48 -9.59
CA LEU A 55 2.96 4.55 -8.48
C LEU A 55 3.91 5.10 -7.43
N PHE A 56 3.51 4.95 -6.17
CA PHE A 56 4.20 5.52 -5.01
C PHE A 56 4.74 4.42 -4.11
N SER A 57 5.87 4.70 -3.45
CA SER A 57 6.42 3.79 -2.44
C SER A 57 5.46 3.64 -1.28
N ALA A 58 5.12 2.41 -0.95
CA ALA A 58 4.22 2.11 0.16
C ALA A 58 4.91 2.19 1.53
N SER A 59 6.25 2.30 1.57
CA SER A 59 7.04 2.39 2.79
C SER A 59 8.38 3.05 2.53
N ASP A 60 9.03 3.53 3.57
CA ASP A 60 10.45 3.85 3.53
C ASP A 60 11.27 2.59 3.26
N GLY A 61 12.35 2.70 2.49
CA GLY A 61 13.20 1.55 2.18
C GLY A 61 14.28 1.85 1.16
N VAL A 62 14.87 0.76 0.64
CA VAL A 62 15.89 0.78 -0.40
C VAL A 62 15.41 -0.08 -1.57
N VAL A 63 15.57 0.42 -2.78
CA VAL A 63 15.29 -0.35 -3.99
C VAL A 63 16.27 -1.52 -4.08
N SER A 64 15.76 -2.73 -3.93
CA SER A 64 16.56 -3.96 -3.95
C SER A 64 16.57 -4.65 -5.32
N PHE A 65 15.59 -4.33 -6.17
CA PHE A 65 15.51 -4.80 -7.55
C PHE A 65 14.72 -3.82 -8.40
N SER A 66 15.16 -3.60 -9.62
CA SER A 66 14.42 -2.85 -10.65
C SER A 66 14.83 -3.44 -12.00
N GLY A 67 13.89 -3.99 -12.74
CA GLY A 67 14.16 -4.59 -14.04
C GLY A 67 13.14 -5.63 -14.46
N ARG A 68 13.42 -6.27 -15.59
CA ARG A 68 12.53 -7.20 -16.26
C ARG A 68 12.78 -8.65 -15.88
N VAL A 69 11.71 -9.37 -15.58
CA VAL A 69 11.71 -10.83 -15.42
C VAL A 69 10.74 -11.43 -16.45
N GLY A 70 11.27 -12.13 -17.43
CA GLY A 70 10.49 -12.54 -18.62
C GLY A 70 10.02 -11.30 -19.40
N GLN A 71 8.71 -11.15 -19.53
CA GLN A 71 8.07 -10.03 -20.24
C GLN A 71 7.52 -8.96 -19.30
N VAL A 72 7.74 -9.11 -17.98
CA VAL A 72 7.14 -8.24 -16.96
C VAL A 72 8.22 -7.40 -16.28
N GLU A 73 7.97 -6.10 -16.17
CA GLU A 73 8.82 -5.17 -15.44
C GLU A 73 8.43 -5.16 -13.96
N TYR A 74 9.44 -5.22 -13.08
CA TYR A 74 9.29 -5.25 -11.63
C TYR A 74 10.17 -4.23 -10.93
N LEU A 75 9.66 -3.73 -9.82
CA LEU A 75 10.40 -2.97 -8.82
C LEU A 75 10.19 -3.63 -7.46
N VAL A 76 11.26 -3.83 -6.69
CA VAL A 76 11.19 -4.36 -5.31
C VAL A 76 11.88 -3.40 -4.36
N ILE A 77 11.17 -3.04 -3.30
CA ILE A 77 11.66 -2.19 -2.22
C ILE A 77 11.82 -3.05 -0.97
N ALA A 78 13.03 -3.08 -0.42
CA ALA A 78 13.34 -3.68 0.88
C ALA A 78 13.13 -2.61 1.96
N THR A 79 12.24 -2.88 2.90
CA THR A 79 11.90 -1.96 3.99
C THR A 79 12.74 -2.23 5.24
N ASN A 80 12.77 -1.25 6.15
CA ASN A 80 13.46 -1.38 7.45
C ASN A 80 12.75 -2.38 8.40
N PHE A 81 11.57 -2.86 8.04
CA PHE A 81 10.75 -3.76 8.86
C PHE A 81 10.75 -5.20 8.34
N ASN A 82 11.87 -5.63 7.75
CA ASN A 82 12.03 -6.97 7.21
C ASN A 82 10.92 -7.37 6.21
N ARG A 83 10.48 -6.41 5.40
CA ARG A 83 9.52 -6.66 4.32
C ARG A 83 10.14 -6.34 2.99
N ARG A 84 9.67 -7.04 1.97
CA ARG A 84 9.93 -6.71 0.57
C ARG A 84 8.61 -6.43 -0.10
N ILE A 85 8.47 -5.24 -0.65
CA ILE A 85 7.28 -4.78 -1.37
C ILE A 85 7.58 -4.87 -2.86
N THR A 86 6.75 -5.60 -3.59
CA THR A 86 6.91 -5.86 -5.02
C THR A 86 5.86 -5.10 -5.80
N TYR A 87 6.30 -4.31 -6.76
CA TYR A 87 5.53 -3.63 -7.78
C TYR A 87 5.77 -4.37 -9.08
N GLY A 88 4.78 -5.02 -9.64
CA GLY A 88 4.88 -5.76 -10.89
C GLY A 88 3.95 -5.22 -11.96
N ARG A 89 4.23 -5.59 -13.23
CA ARG A 89 3.48 -5.08 -14.39
C ARG A 89 3.52 -3.55 -14.48
N ILE A 90 4.65 -2.97 -14.07
CA ILE A 90 4.89 -1.55 -14.24
C ILE A 90 5.33 -1.26 -15.68
N GLU A 91 5.08 -0.05 -16.17
CA GLU A 91 5.56 0.40 -17.47
C GLU A 91 7.05 0.77 -17.39
N SER A 92 7.39 1.51 -16.33
CA SER A 92 8.78 1.93 -16.08
C SER A 92 8.99 2.27 -14.60
N SER A 93 10.24 2.10 -14.14
CA SER A 93 10.70 2.59 -12.86
C SER A 93 11.35 3.97 -13.03
N VAL A 94 11.10 4.89 -12.09
CA VAL A 94 11.76 6.22 -12.03
C VAL A 94 12.89 6.26 -11.00
N VAL A 95 13.16 5.11 -10.36
CA VAL A 95 14.24 4.91 -9.38
C VAL A 95 15.10 3.73 -9.78
N ARG A 96 16.32 3.64 -9.22
CA ARG A 96 17.33 2.62 -9.53
C ARG A 96 17.63 1.75 -8.31
N VAL A 97 18.16 0.58 -8.54
CA VAL A 97 18.69 -0.29 -7.47
C VAL A 97 19.70 0.47 -6.61
N GLY A 98 19.53 0.39 -5.30
CA GLY A 98 20.33 1.12 -4.30
C GLY A 98 19.74 2.45 -3.85
N ASP A 99 18.78 3.02 -4.58
CA ASP A 99 18.13 4.27 -4.19
C ASP A 99 17.34 4.10 -2.89
N ARG A 100 17.46 5.10 -2.01
CA ARG A 100 16.59 5.23 -0.83
C ARG A 100 15.30 5.94 -1.23
N VAL A 101 14.18 5.37 -0.82
CA VAL A 101 12.85 5.92 -1.09
C VAL A 101 12.08 6.12 0.21
N ARG A 102 11.16 7.07 0.20
CA ARG A 102 10.25 7.35 1.32
C ARG A 102 8.83 6.93 0.96
N ALA A 103 8.04 6.57 1.96
CA ALA A 103 6.61 6.36 1.78
C ALA A 103 5.97 7.57 1.07
N GLY A 104 5.11 7.30 0.08
CA GLY A 104 4.48 8.33 -0.75
C GLY A 104 5.39 8.94 -1.83
N GLN A 105 6.66 8.56 -1.93
CA GLN A 105 7.52 9.00 -3.03
C GLN A 105 7.14 8.27 -4.32
N ARG A 106 7.04 9.00 -5.44
CA ARG A 106 6.83 8.39 -6.76
C ARG A 106 8.03 7.51 -7.13
N VAL A 107 7.74 6.24 -7.51
CA VAL A 107 8.78 5.24 -7.80
C VAL A 107 8.62 4.57 -9.17
N ALA A 108 7.40 4.58 -9.74
CA ALA A 108 7.14 3.93 -11.01
C ALA A 108 5.94 4.54 -11.73
N VAL A 109 5.70 4.05 -12.94
CA VAL A 109 4.51 4.31 -13.77
C VAL A 109 3.84 2.98 -14.07
N SER A 110 2.51 2.94 -14.02
CA SER A 110 1.74 1.70 -14.25
C SER A 110 1.46 1.45 -15.71
N THR A 111 1.30 0.17 -16.08
CA THR A 111 0.51 -0.23 -17.25
C THR A 111 -0.98 -0.11 -16.91
N ASN A 112 -1.87 -0.74 -17.71
CA ASN A 112 -3.30 -0.85 -17.38
C ASN A 112 -3.61 -1.92 -16.31
N SER A 113 -2.61 -2.70 -15.90
CA SER A 113 -2.70 -3.62 -14.76
C SER A 113 -1.46 -3.46 -13.88
N PHE A 114 -1.64 -3.68 -12.59
CA PHE A 114 -0.60 -3.48 -11.60
C PHE A 114 -0.66 -4.60 -10.55
N TYR A 115 0.47 -5.23 -10.29
CA TYR A 115 0.61 -6.23 -9.24
C TYR A 115 1.28 -5.61 -8.02
N PHE A 116 0.68 -5.80 -6.85
CA PHE A 116 1.21 -5.34 -5.56
C PHE A 116 1.34 -6.51 -4.59
N GLY A 117 2.57 -6.85 -4.22
CA GLY A 117 2.86 -7.97 -3.33
C GLY A 117 3.69 -7.58 -2.12
N VAL A 118 3.41 -8.20 -0.99
CA VAL A 118 4.17 -8.02 0.25
C VAL A 118 4.73 -9.37 0.71
N ARG A 119 6.03 -9.38 1.01
CA ARG A 119 6.72 -10.53 1.60
C ARG A 119 7.34 -10.12 2.93
N GLU A 120 7.09 -10.89 3.96
CA GLU A 120 7.84 -10.81 5.22
C GLU A 120 9.09 -11.69 5.13
N VAL A 121 10.20 -11.20 5.64
CA VAL A 121 11.50 -11.88 5.62
C VAL A 121 11.96 -12.04 7.05
N ASP A 122 12.08 -13.29 7.52
CA ASP A 122 12.58 -13.62 8.84
C ASP A 122 13.78 -14.57 8.68
N GLY A 123 14.97 -13.99 8.76
CA GLY A 123 16.21 -14.71 8.42
C GLY A 123 16.16 -15.27 7.00
N ALA A 124 16.24 -16.60 6.87
CA ALA A 124 16.14 -17.30 5.59
C ALA A 124 14.70 -17.60 5.15
N GLN A 125 13.72 -17.38 6.03
CA GLN A 125 12.32 -17.65 5.72
C GLN A 125 11.66 -16.44 5.03
N VAL A 126 10.93 -16.72 3.97
CA VAL A 126 10.17 -15.73 3.22
C VAL A 126 8.71 -16.16 3.17
N ARG A 127 7.82 -15.30 3.65
CA ARG A 127 6.39 -15.54 3.67
C ARG A 127 5.66 -14.48 2.86
N TYR A 128 4.84 -14.91 1.92
CA TYR A 128 3.91 -14.02 1.24
C TYR A 128 2.72 -13.73 2.15
N VAL A 129 2.33 -12.47 2.24
CA VAL A 129 1.23 -12.02 3.10
C VAL A 129 0.25 -11.18 2.30
N ASP A 130 -1.01 -11.25 2.71
CA ASP A 130 -2.05 -10.43 2.10
C ASP A 130 -1.73 -8.93 2.31
N PRO A 131 -1.52 -8.16 1.23
CA PRO A 131 -1.23 -6.73 1.34
C PRO A 131 -2.33 -5.94 2.06
N ASN A 132 -3.59 -6.37 2.01
CA ASN A 132 -4.72 -5.72 2.69
C ASN A 132 -4.54 -5.65 4.22
N ARG A 133 -3.67 -6.48 4.79
CA ARG A 133 -3.33 -6.40 6.23
C ARG A 133 -2.62 -5.11 6.61
N TYR A 134 -1.98 -4.48 5.65
CA TYR A 134 -1.11 -3.33 5.84
C TYR A 134 -1.63 -2.08 5.13
N LEU A 135 -2.42 -2.22 4.07
CA LEU A 135 -3.04 -1.09 3.40
C LEU A 135 -4.18 -0.54 4.25
N ASP A 136 -4.23 0.78 4.40
CA ASP A 136 -5.39 1.41 5.03
C ASP A 136 -6.58 1.39 4.06
N THR A 137 -7.46 0.43 4.25
CA THR A 137 -8.67 0.26 3.42
C THR A 137 -9.71 1.35 3.66
N SER A 138 -9.61 2.11 4.75
CA SER A 138 -10.56 3.18 5.07
C SER A 138 -10.45 4.37 4.11
N ALA A 139 -9.30 4.59 3.47
CA ALA A 139 -9.12 5.65 2.49
C ALA A 139 -9.57 5.29 1.07
N THR A 140 -9.75 4.00 0.76
CA THR A 140 -9.98 3.52 -0.62
C THR A 140 -11.46 3.41 -0.97
N PHE A 141 -12.37 3.38 0.01
CA PHE A 141 -13.81 3.18 -0.22
C PHE A 141 -14.68 4.17 0.56
N ALA A 142 -14.29 5.45 0.57
CA ALA A 142 -15.26 6.49 0.86
C ALA A 142 -16.26 6.53 -0.31
N LYS A 143 -17.19 5.58 -0.33
CA LYS A 143 -18.42 5.70 -1.10
C LYS A 143 -19.14 6.89 -0.48
N THR A 144 -18.96 8.08 -1.07
CA THR A 144 -19.70 9.27 -0.68
C THR A 144 -21.18 8.99 -0.97
N VAL A 145 -21.88 8.47 0.01
CA VAL A 145 -23.33 8.47 0.00
C VAL A 145 -23.71 9.93 0.26
N LEU A 146 -24.07 10.65 -0.79
CA LEU A 146 -24.70 11.94 -0.66
C LEU A 146 -26.11 11.68 -0.07
N VAL A 147 -26.19 11.70 1.26
CA VAL A 147 -27.47 11.83 1.95
C VAL A 147 -27.89 13.29 1.74
N ARG A 148 -28.93 13.49 0.96
CA ARG A 148 -29.60 14.78 0.85
C ARG A 148 -30.27 15.06 2.20
N ASP A 149 -29.64 15.88 3.01
CA ASP A 149 -30.20 16.35 4.27
C ASP A 149 -31.09 17.54 3.95
N GLU A 150 -32.40 17.33 3.95
CA GLU A 150 -33.40 18.36 3.62
C GLU A 150 -33.69 19.31 4.80
N ASN A 151 -32.94 19.26 5.91
CA ASN A 151 -33.15 20.10 7.08
C ASN A 151 -31.84 20.60 7.72
N ALA A 152 -31.05 21.40 7.00
CA ALA A 152 -29.95 22.12 7.63
C ALA A 152 -30.06 23.63 7.39
N PHE A 153 -30.98 24.26 8.10
CA PHE A 153 -30.92 25.69 8.35
C PHE A 153 -30.79 25.87 9.87
N HIS A 154 -29.59 26.08 10.36
CA HIS A 154 -29.25 26.98 11.50
C HIS A 154 -27.74 26.94 11.76
N GLY A 155 -27.16 28.12 11.85
CA GLY A 155 -25.72 28.38 11.93
C GLY A 155 -25.05 27.84 13.18
N GLY A 156 -23.80 27.43 13.00
CA GLY A 156 -22.89 27.04 14.06
C GLY A 156 -21.46 27.08 13.57
N ARG A 157 -20.66 27.92 14.16
CA ARG A 157 -19.25 28.21 13.93
C ARG A 157 -18.44 26.90 13.92
N SER A 158 -17.75 26.63 12.83
CA SER A 158 -16.83 25.47 12.69
C SER A 158 -15.49 25.82 13.33
N GLU A 159 -15.19 25.21 14.46
CA GLU A 159 -13.80 25.08 14.95
C GLU A 159 -13.10 23.96 14.19
N ARG A 160 -12.10 24.36 13.38
CA ARG A 160 -11.20 23.42 12.71
C ARG A 160 -10.27 22.82 13.76
N SER A 161 -10.56 21.63 14.22
CA SER A 161 -9.60 20.80 14.93
C SER A 161 -8.78 20.01 13.90
N SER A 162 -7.61 20.54 13.55
CA SER A 162 -6.60 19.80 12.79
C SER A 162 -5.96 18.76 13.71
N ARG A 163 -6.54 17.58 13.80
CA ARG A 163 -5.82 16.43 14.38
C ARG A 163 -4.99 15.80 13.27
N THR A 164 -3.73 16.21 13.18
CA THR A 164 -2.69 15.49 12.45
C THR A 164 -2.49 14.16 13.16
N ALA A 165 -3.11 13.11 12.67
CA ALA A 165 -2.77 11.76 13.08
C ALA A 165 -1.37 11.48 12.52
N LEU A 166 -0.36 11.45 13.38
CA LEU A 166 0.94 10.87 13.08
C LEU A 166 0.71 9.36 12.92
N ALA A 167 0.39 8.94 11.69
CA ALA A 167 0.49 7.55 11.31
C ALA A 167 1.98 7.19 11.34
N ASN A 168 2.36 6.26 12.21
CA ASN A 168 3.68 5.65 12.19
C ASN A 168 3.80 4.91 10.84
N ALA A 169 4.42 5.58 9.87
CA ALA A 169 4.77 4.98 8.61
C ALA A 169 5.77 3.85 8.86
N CYS A 170 5.51 2.71 8.27
CA CYS A 170 6.46 1.58 8.23
C CYS A 170 7.60 1.85 7.27
#